data_a0ead65760582e68191436d94ed567f2
#
_entry.id   a0ead65760582e68191436d94ed567f2
#
_cell.length_a   1.000
_cell.length_b   1.000
_cell.length_c   1.000
_cell.angle_alpha   90.00
_cell.angle_beta   90.00
_cell.angle_gamma   90.00
#
_symmetry.space_group_name_H-M   'P 1'
#
loop_
_entity.id
_entity.type
_entity.pdbx_description
1 polymer ?
#
loop_
_entity_poly.entity_id
_entity_poly.type
_entity_poly.pdbx_seq_one_letter_code
_entity_poly.pdbx_strand_id
1 'polypeptide(L)'
;MATDVKSENLVLRLWFLMHRDVGLFRLCEDQAYGEKGLTMEQFTVLAAVKQIGPPAGIIQIAKWIGRSPNSITMIVDRMVKAGLVRRTRDRTDRRMVNVTPTSKAENLFALAIPAGWKFINKVMSPLSQEDRLTFARLLETIRYEAFEYLNPGENIKAMVAGDDKSHIKMAERLFHDVMLSAPQGKRHVGKKKL
;
A
#
# COMPACT_ATOMS: atom_id res chain seq x y z
N MET A 1 39.02 -18.85 11.00
CA MET A 1 37.76 -18.08 10.88
C MET A 1 36.77 -18.94 10.10
N ALA A 2 36.10 -19.86 10.78
CA ALA A 2 34.96 -20.56 10.19
C ALA A 2 33.74 -19.73 10.49
N THR A 3 33.46 -18.74 9.65
CA THR A 3 32.19 -18.06 9.61
C THR A 3 31.12 -19.11 9.31
N ASP A 4 30.13 -19.19 10.16
CA ASP A 4 29.16 -20.28 10.21
C ASP A 4 28.38 -20.30 8.88
N VAL A 5 28.71 -21.24 7.99
CA VAL A 5 28.04 -21.47 6.70
C VAL A 5 26.49 -21.57 6.86
N LYS A 6 26.04 -21.99 8.04
CA LYS A 6 24.61 -22.00 8.39
C LYS A 6 24.02 -20.58 8.55
N SER A 7 24.81 -19.64 9.09
CA SER A 7 24.38 -18.24 9.26
C SER A 7 24.29 -17.50 7.92
N GLU A 8 25.29 -17.65 7.05
CA GLU A 8 25.27 -17.06 5.68
C GLU A 8 24.14 -17.64 4.84
N ASN A 9 23.88 -18.93 4.97
CA ASN A 9 22.74 -19.57 4.30
C ASN A 9 21.40 -19.02 4.78
N LEU A 10 21.27 -18.66 6.08
CA LEU A 10 20.06 -18.04 6.61
C LEU A 10 19.83 -16.63 6.06
N VAL A 11 20.87 -15.81 5.90
CA VAL A 11 20.78 -14.47 5.30
C VAL A 11 20.23 -14.54 3.86
N LEU A 12 20.84 -15.39 3.04
CA LEU A 12 20.39 -15.60 1.67
C LEU A 12 18.95 -16.16 1.60
N ARG A 13 18.63 -17.11 2.49
CA ARG A 13 17.27 -17.65 2.58
C ARG A 13 16.24 -16.59 2.90
N LEU A 14 16.52 -15.72 3.88
CA LEU A 14 15.64 -14.60 4.24
C LEU A 14 15.47 -13.63 3.07
N TRP A 15 16.56 -13.31 2.36
CA TRP A 15 16.53 -12.46 1.19
C TRP A 15 15.62 -13.02 0.09
N PHE A 16 15.76 -14.30 -0.25
CA PHE A 16 14.91 -14.95 -1.24
C PHE A 16 13.45 -15.06 -0.79
N LEU A 17 13.18 -15.35 0.49
CA LEU A 17 11.83 -15.37 1.03
C LEU A 17 11.16 -14.01 0.84
N MET A 18 11.79 -12.91 1.25
CA MET A 18 11.24 -11.56 1.09
C MET A 18 10.88 -11.25 -0.38
N HIS A 19 11.77 -11.56 -1.32
CA HIS A 19 11.51 -11.31 -2.75
C HIS A 19 10.38 -12.16 -3.30
N ARG A 20 10.34 -13.43 -2.94
CA ARG A 20 9.31 -14.36 -3.39
C ARG A 20 7.95 -14.01 -2.81
N ASP A 21 7.91 -13.67 -1.53
CA ASP A 21 6.66 -13.37 -0.84
C ASP A 21 6.03 -12.07 -1.35
N VAL A 22 6.82 -11.03 -1.67
CA VAL A 22 6.32 -9.83 -2.34
C VAL A 22 5.62 -10.17 -3.66
N GLY A 23 6.17 -11.08 -4.47
CA GLY A 23 5.54 -11.53 -5.70
C GLY A 23 4.22 -12.28 -5.45
N LEU A 24 4.22 -13.17 -4.45
CA LEU A 24 3.03 -13.93 -4.07
C LEU A 24 1.92 -13.02 -3.51
N PHE A 25 2.26 -12.07 -2.65
CA PHE A 25 1.28 -11.12 -2.10
C PHE A 25 0.62 -10.29 -3.20
N ARG A 26 1.38 -9.83 -4.21
CA ARG A 26 0.83 -9.11 -5.35
C ARG A 26 -0.20 -9.95 -6.12
N LEU A 27 0.06 -11.23 -6.36
CA LEU A 27 -0.91 -12.12 -7.02
C LEU A 27 -2.20 -12.27 -6.19
N CYS A 28 -2.07 -12.42 -4.88
CA CYS A 28 -3.23 -12.51 -3.98
C CYS A 28 -4.02 -11.19 -3.93
N GLU A 29 -3.33 -10.06 -3.92
CA GLU A 29 -3.94 -8.73 -3.97
C GLU A 29 -4.64 -8.48 -5.30
N ASP A 30 -4.02 -8.85 -6.44
CA ASP A 30 -4.65 -8.78 -7.76
C ASP A 30 -5.93 -9.64 -7.81
N GLN A 31 -5.95 -10.81 -7.19
CA GLN A 31 -7.17 -11.60 -7.09
C GLN A 31 -8.22 -10.91 -6.23
N ALA A 32 -7.85 -10.44 -5.03
CA ALA A 32 -8.79 -9.82 -4.10
C ALA A 32 -9.42 -8.53 -4.65
N TYR A 33 -8.61 -7.68 -5.29
CA TYR A 33 -9.07 -6.43 -5.90
C TYR A 33 -9.74 -6.68 -7.26
N GLY A 34 -9.28 -7.69 -8.03
CA GLY A 34 -9.82 -8.08 -9.33
C GLY A 34 -11.30 -8.47 -9.25
N GLU A 35 -11.72 -9.15 -8.19
CA GLU A 35 -13.13 -9.43 -7.90
C GLU A 35 -13.99 -8.15 -7.75
N LYS A 36 -13.37 -7.02 -7.48
CA LYS A 36 -14.01 -5.70 -7.34
C LYS A 36 -13.78 -4.80 -8.55
N GLY A 37 -13.13 -5.30 -9.60
CA GLY A 37 -12.91 -4.58 -10.86
C GLY A 37 -11.69 -3.64 -10.85
N LEU A 38 -10.75 -3.83 -9.94
CA LEU A 38 -9.47 -3.12 -9.89
C LEU A 38 -8.31 -4.11 -9.90
N THR A 39 -7.21 -3.78 -10.59
CA THR A 39 -5.93 -4.45 -10.34
C THR A 39 -5.26 -3.86 -9.08
N MET A 40 -4.31 -4.58 -8.49
CA MET A 40 -3.51 -4.07 -7.37
C MET A 40 -2.80 -2.75 -7.74
N GLU A 41 -2.25 -2.63 -8.96
CA GLU A 41 -1.61 -1.40 -9.41
C GLU A 41 -2.59 -0.22 -9.49
N GLN A 42 -3.81 -0.44 -9.99
CA GLN A 42 -4.86 0.58 -10.05
C GLN A 42 -5.31 1.00 -8.65
N PHE A 43 -5.51 0.03 -7.75
CA PHE A 43 -5.82 0.30 -6.35
C PHE A 43 -4.73 1.15 -5.70
N THR A 44 -3.45 0.80 -5.87
CA THR A 44 -2.31 1.53 -5.28
C THR A 44 -2.22 2.96 -5.82
N VAL A 45 -2.46 3.19 -7.12
CA VAL A 45 -2.49 4.54 -7.68
C VAL A 45 -3.66 5.36 -7.10
N LEU A 46 -4.86 4.78 -6.98
CA LEU A 46 -6.00 5.47 -6.36
C LEU A 46 -5.74 5.79 -4.89
N ALA A 47 -5.12 4.88 -4.15
CA ALA A 47 -4.70 5.08 -2.78
C ALA A 47 -3.72 6.24 -2.64
N ALA A 48 -2.70 6.29 -3.50
CA ALA A 48 -1.74 7.40 -3.55
C ALA A 48 -2.42 8.75 -3.85
N VAL A 49 -3.32 8.79 -4.85
CA VAL A 49 -4.07 10.01 -5.18
C VAL A 49 -4.92 10.48 -4.01
N LYS A 50 -5.58 9.57 -3.29
CA LYS A 50 -6.37 9.91 -2.09
C LYS A 50 -5.50 10.41 -0.95
N GLN A 51 -4.32 9.87 -0.78
CA GLN A 51 -3.38 10.29 0.29
C GLN A 51 -2.77 11.66 0.00
N ILE A 52 -2.39 11.92 -1.24
CA ILE A 52 -1.82 13.20 -1.68
C ILE A 52 -2.90 14.30 -1.69
N GLY A 53 -4.11 13.93 -2.06
CA GLY A 53 -5.24 14.83 -2.34
C GLY A 53 -5.38 15.11 -3.85
N PRO A 54 -6.57 14.87 -4.43
CA PRO A 54 -6.81 15.16 -5.83
C PRO A 54 -6.95 16.69 -6.07
N PRO A 55 -6.41 17.22 -7.18
CA PRO A 55 -5.67 16.51 -8.23
C PRO A 55 -4.21 16.21 -7.82
N ALA A 56 -3.71 14.99 -8.08
CA ALA A 56 -2.36 14.57 -7.73
C ALA A 56 -1.44 14.50 -8.96
N GLY A 57 -0.24 15.06 -8.87
CA GLY A 57 0.74 15.02 -9.94
C GLY A 57 1.37 13.63 -10.14
N ILE A 58 1.68 13.25 -11.39
CA ILE A 58 2.33 11.97 -11.71
C ILE A 58 3.62 11.75 -10.90
N ILE A 59 4.45 12.79 -10.75
CA ILE A 59 5.72 12.73 -10.00
C ILE A 59 5.45 12.47 -8.52
N GLN A 60 4.43 13.12 -7.94
CA GLN A 60 4.04 12.92 -6.55
C GLN A 60 3.55 11.49 -6.30
N ILE A 61 2.70 10.97 -7.21
CA ILE A 61 2.22 9.58 -7.18
C ILE A 61 3.40 8.60 -7.26
N ALA A 62 4.32 8.83 -8.21
CA ALA A 62 5.50 8.00 -8.41
C ALA A 62 6.40 7.96 -7.16
N LYS A 63 6.67 9.11 -6.57
CA LYS A 63 7.43 9.23 -5.32
C LYS A 63 6.74 8.49 -4.17
N TRP A 64 5.43 8.64 -4.04
CA TRP A 64 4.65 8.01 -2.96
C TRP A 64 4.66 6.48 -3.08
N ILE A 65 4.54 5.94 -4.32
CA ILE A 65 4.51 4.48 -4.57
C ILE A 65 5.93 3.87 -4.59
N GLY A 66 7.00 4.69 -4.69
CA GLY A 66 8.37 4.20 -4.87
C GLY A 66 8.63 3.62 -6.27
N ARG A 67 8.00 4.18 -7.31
CA ARG A 67 8.17 3.76 -8.71
C ARG A 67 8.62 4.91 -9.60
N SER A 68 9.13 4.59 -10.80
CA SER A 68 9.48 5.61 -11.77
C SER A 68 8.25 6.36 -12.31
N PRO A 69 8.36 7.66 -12.65
CA PRO A 69 7.26 8.42 -13.25
C PRO A 69 6.75 7.79 -14.56
N ASN A 70 7.63 7.16 -15.34
CA ASN A 70 7.25 6.46 -16.57
C ASN A 70 6.33 5.27 -16.29
N SER A 71 6.65 4.47 -15.26
CA SER A 71 5.80 3.34 -14.85
C SER A 71 4.41 3.82 -14.44
N ILE A 72 4.33 4.89 -13.64
CA ILE A 72 3.05 5.47 -13.22
C ILE A 72 2.28 6.03 -14.41
N THR A 73 2.96 6.69 -15.35
CA THR A 73 2.35 7.19 -16.60
C THR A 73 1.65 6.07 -17.35
N MET A 74 2.30 4.92 -17.54
CA MET A 74 1.72 3.76 -18.23
C MET A 74 0.49 3.19 -17.50
N ILE A 75 0.52 3.14 -16.18
CA ILE A 75 -0.62 2.67 -15.37
C ILE A 75 -1.78 3.66 -15.51
N VAL A 76 -1.52 4.96 -15.36
CA VAL A 76 -2.52 6.02 -15.46
C VAL A 76 -3.12 6.08 -16.88
N ASP A 77 -2.36 5.81 -17.95
CA ASP A 77 -2.90 5.72 -19.32
C ASP A 77 -3.93 4.60 -19.46
N ARG A 78 -3.64 3.44 -18.89
CA ARG A 78 -4.59 2.32 -18.84
C ARG A 78 -5.83 2.66 -18.01
N MET A 79 -5.65 3.38 -16.90
CA MET A 79 -6.75 3.83 -16.04
C MET A 79 -7.65 4.88 -16.73
N VAL A 80 -7.07 5.78 -17.54
CA VAL A 80 -7.84 6.72 -18.37
C VAL A 80 -8.70 5.96 -19.38
N LYS A 81 -8.11 4.99 -20.11
CA LYS A 81 -8.83 4.14 -21.06
C LYS A 81 -9.96 3.35 -20.41
N ALA A 82 -9.77 2.91 -19.16
CA ALA A 82 -10.77 2.21 -18.35
C ALA A 82 -11.84 3.16 -17.73
N GLY A 83 -11.70 4.47 -17.89
CA GLY A 83 -12.59 5.47 -17.31
C GLY A 83 -12.50 5.60 -15.79
N LEU A 84 -11.33 5.21 -15.21
CA LEU A 84 -11.09 5.28 -13.76
C LEU A 84 -10.55 6.62 -13.31
N VAL A 85 -9.75 7.28 -14.15
CA VAL A 85 -9.17 8.59 -13.83
C VAL A 85 -9.28 9.53 -15.02
N ARG A 86 -9.22 10.83 -14.73
CA ARG A 86 -9.06 11.90 -15.72
C ARG A 86 -7.70 12.52 -15.56
N ARG A 87 -7.10 12.91 -16.69
CA ARG A 87 -5.87 13.71 -16.73
C ARG A 87 -6.19 15.15 -17.05
N THR A 88 -5.58 16.06 -16.32
CA THR A 88 -5.60 17.48 -16.62
C THR A 88 -4.20 18.03 -16.60
N ARG A 89 -3.90 18.96 -17.48
CA ARG A 89 -2.65 19.72 -17.39
C ARG A 89 -2.79 20.75 -16.28
N ASP A 90 -1.74 20.95 -15.51
CA ASP A 90 -1.73 22.01 -14.52
C ASP A 90 -1.86 23.38 -15.21
N ARG A 91 -2.58 24.31 -14.55
CA ARG A 91 -2.79 25.64 -15.12
C ARG A 91 -1.56 26.54 -15.03
N THR A 92 -0.71 26.31 -14.04
CA THR A 92 0.48 27.11 -13.76
C THR A 92 1.72 26.53 -14.43
N ASP A 93 1.86 25.20 -14.43
CA ASP A 93 2.95 24.50 -15.13
C ASP A 93 2.36 23.42 -16.06
N ARG A 94 2.27 23.74 -17.34
CA ARG A 94 1.74 22.84 -18.39
C ARG A 94 2.54 21.54 -18.57
N ARG A 95 3.75 21.45 -17.97
CA ARG A 95 4.56 20.23 -17.95
C ARG A 95 4.04 19.23 -16.92
N MET A 96 3.32 19.73 -15.93
CA MET A 96 2.74 18.87 -14.90
C MET A 96 1.40 18.30 -15.36
N VAL A 97 1.28 16.99 -15.21
CA VAL A 97 0.05 16.23 -15.48
C VAL A 97 -0.54 15.81 -14.15
N ASN A 98 -1.75 16.25 -13.91
CA ASN A 98 -2.54 15.95 -12.73
C ASN A 98 -3.55 14.82 -13.02
N VAL A 99 -3.80 13.99 -12.01
CA VAL A 99 -4.70 12.83 -12.04
C VAL A 99 -5.81 13.04 -11.02
N THR A 100 -7.05 12.86 -11.47
CA THR A 100 -8.24 12.93 -10.63
C THR A 100 -9.09 11.67 -10.82
N PRO A 101 -9.49 10.96 -9.74
CA PRO A 101 -10.38 9.81 -9.83
C PRO A 101 -11.75 10.19 -10.40
N THR A 102 -12.39 9.26 -11.09
CA THR A 102 -13.81 9.38 -11.48
C THR A 102 -14.71 8.79 -10.39
N SER A 103 -16.00 9.10 -10.42
CA SER A 103 -16.98 8.47 -9.52
C SER A 103 -16.99 6.95 -9.64
N LYS A 104 -16.73 6.40 -10.84
CA LYS A 104 -16.55 4.96 -11.06
C LYS A 104 -15.39 4.43 -10.22
N ALA A 105 -14.22 5.09 -10.27
CA ALA A 105 -13.05 4.67 -9.52
C ALA A 105 -13.26 4.78 -8.00
N GLU A 106 -13.92 5.85 -7.55
CA GLU A 106 -14.27 6.03 -6.13
C GLU A 106 -15.12 4.87 -5.61
N ASN A 107 -16.14 4.47 -6.37
CA ASN A 107 -17.01 3.35 -6.00
C ASN A 107 -16.25 2.02 -5.96
N LEU A 108 -15.44 1.72 -7.00
CA LEU A 108 -14.67 0.49 -7.05
C LEU A 108 -13.61 0.45 -5.92
N PHE A 109 -12.97 1.58 -5.63
CA PHE A 109 -12.00 1.69 -4.55
C PHE A 109 -12.64 1.39 -3.19
N ALA A 110 -13.82 1.96 -2.92
CA ALA A 110 -14.56 1.70 -1.68
C ALA A 110 -14.94 0.21 -1.52
N LEU A 111 -15.29 -0.48 -2.62
CA LEU A 111 -15.57 -1.93 -2.61
C LEU A 111 -14.30 -2.78 -2.45
N ALA A 112 -13.15 -2.30 -2.93
CA ALA A 112 -11.89 -3.03 -2.87
C ALA A 112 -11.25 -3.01 -1.48
N ILE A 113 -11.44 -1.94 -0.69
CA ILE A 113 -10.85 -1.80 0.67
C ILE A 113 -11.21 -2.99 1.59
N PRO A 114 -12.49 -3.37 1.79
CA PRO A 114 -12.81 -4.51 2.65
C PRO A 114 -12.29 -5.85 2.10
N ALA A 115 -12.19 -6.01 0.77
CA ALA A 115 -11.64 -7.23 0.17
C ALA A 115 -10.14 -7.37 0.47
N GLY A 116 -9.37 -6.29 0.30
CA GLY A 116 -7.96 -6.25 0.66
C GLY A 116 -7.73 -6.49 2.15
N TRP A 117 -8.53 -5.85 3.02
CA TRP A 117 -8.46 -6.07 4.45
C TRP A 117 -8.72 -7.52 4.85
N LYS A 118 -9.74 -8.16 4.27
CA LYS A 118 -10.03 -9.59 4.49
C LYS A 118 -8.84 -10.48 4.12
N PHE A 119 -8.20 -10.21 3.00
CA PHE A 119 -7.00 -10.91 2.56
C PHE A 119 -5.85 -10.70 3.55
N ILE A 120 -5.51 -9.43 3.89
CA ILE A 120 -4.43 -9.09 4.81
C ILE A 120 -4.61 -9.81 6.16
N ASN A 121 -5.81 -9.73 6.74
CA ASN A 121 -6.11 -10.42 7.99
C ASN A 121 -5.93 -11.93 7.89
N LYS A 122 -6.38 -12.54 6.79
CA LYS A 122 -6.22 -13.99 6.57
C LYS A 122 -4.75 -14.40 6.56
N VAL A 123 -3.90 -13.63 5.87
CA VAL A 123 -2.46 -13.92 5.77
C VAL A 123 -1.75 -13.68 7.10
N MET A 124 -2.12 -12.62 7.82
CA MET A 124 -1.50 -12.27 9.10
C MET A 124 -2.07 -13.02 10.31
N SER A 125 -3.19 -13.74 10.15
CA SER A 125 -3.85 -14.42 11.27
C SER A 125 -3.03 -15.51 11.97
N PRO A 126 -2.11 -16.26 11.31
CA PRO A 126 -1.28 -17.23 11.99
C PRO A 126 -0.26 -16.62 12.96
N LEU A 127 0.06 -15.34 12.81
CA LEU A 127 1.03 -14.64 13.67
C LEU A 127 0.33 -14.13 14.93
N SER A 128 0.93 -14.41 16.09
CA SER A 128 0.52 -13.78 17.36
C SER A 128 0.73 -12.26 17.30
N GLN A 129 0.19 -11.52 18.25
CA GLN A 129 0.44 -10.08 18.35
C GLN A 129 1.92 -9.77 18.58
N GLU A 130 2.59 -10.56 19.40
CA GLU A 130 4.01 -10.42 19.68
C GLU A 130 4.86 -10.67 18.42
N ASP A 131 4.53 -11.73 17.66
CA ASP A 131 5.21 -12.02 16.39
C ASP A 131 5.03 -10.88 15.38
N ARG A 132 3.83 -10.30 15.27
CA ARG A 132 3.56 -9.16 14.38
C ARG A 132 4.39 -7.94 14.76
N LEU A 133 4.48 -7.62 16.06
CA LEU A 133 5.32 -6.51 16.55
C LEU A 133 6.81 -6.77 16.28
N THR A 134 7.28 -7.99 16.52
CA THR A 134 8.66 -8.38 16.24
C THR A 134 8.97 -8.30 14.75
N PHE A 135 8.05 -8.81 13.91
CA PHE A 135 8.20 -8.78 12.45
C PHE A 135 8.23 -7.34 11.92
N ALA A 136 7.33 -6.46 12.41
CA ALA A 136 7.33 -5.05 12.05
C ALA A 136 8.67 -4.39 12.38
N ARG A 137 9.19 -4.57 13.60
CA ARG A 137 10.49 -4.03 14.03
C ARG A 137 11.64 -4.53 13.16
N LEU A 138 11.63 -5.81 12.78
CA LEU A 138 12.69 -6.38 11.92
C LEU A 138 12.63 -5.80 10.51
N LEU A 139 11.45 -5.63 9.94
CA LEU A 139 11.27 -4.98 8.64
C LEU A 139 11.70 -3.51 8.67
N GLU A 140 11.39 -2.78 9.73
CA GLU A 140 11.85 -1.40 9.92
C GLU A 140 13.38 -1.29 9.98
N THR A 141 14.04 -2.24 10.66
CA THR A 141 15.50 -2.30 10.70
C THR A 141 16.09 -2.50 9.30
N ILE A 142 15.59 -3.50 8.55
CA ILE A 142 16.06 -3.79 7.18
C ILE A 142 15.80 -2.58 6.26
N ARG A 143 14.66 -1.93 6.41
CA ARG A 143 14.31 -0.73 5.63
C ARG A 143 15.26 0.43 5.91
N TYR A 144 15.65 0.64 7.19
CA TYR A 144 16.62 1.66 7.55
C TYR A 144 17.96 1.45 6.83
N GLU A 145 18.51 0.23 6.89
CA GLU A 145 19.74 -0.12 6.18
C GLU A 145 19.64 0.06 4.66
N ALA A 146 18.47 -0.28 4.08
CA ALA A 146 18.24 -0.07 2.66
C ALA A 146 18.21 1.41 2.27
N PHE A 147 17.62 2.29 3.10
CA PHE A 147 17.65 3.73 2.89
C PHE A 147 19.08 4.27 2.97
N GLU A 148 19.87 3.82 3.94
CA GLU A 148 21.27 4.23 4.11
C GLU A 148 22.13 3.80 2.91
N TYR A 149 21.93 2.57 2.41
CA TYR A 149 22.61 2.08 1.21
C TYR A 149 22.29 2.91 -0.04
N LEU A 150 21.05 3.35 -0.20
CA LEU A 150 20.62 4.14 -1.37
C LEU A 150 20.99 5.62 -1.26
N ASN A 151 21.16 6.16 -0.06
CA ASN A 151 21.35 7.60 0.19
C ASN A 151 22.50 7.85 1.18
N PRO A 152 23.73 7.43 0.85
CA PRO A 152 24.85 7.54 1.77
C PRO A 152 25.13 9.01 2.13
N GLY A 153 25.23 9.31 3.43
CA GLY A 153 25.51 10.64 3.95
C GLY A 153 24.29 11.55 4.13
N GLU A 154 23.09 11.09 3.79
CA GLU A 154 21.85 11.83 4.02
C GLU A 154 21.29 11.61 5.44
N ASN A 155 20.33 12.41 5.84
CA ASN A 155 19.65 12.24 7.13
C ASN A 155 18.61 11.12 7.06
N ILE A 156 19.07 9.87 7.18
CA ILE A 156 18.22 8.67 7.06
C ILE A 156 17.09 8.67 8.09
N LYS A 157 17.34 9.13 9.32
CA LYS A 157 16.28 9.22 10.35
C LYS A 157 15.11 10.10 9.91
N ALA A 158 15.39 11.24 9.30
CA ALA A 158 14.34 12.13 8.79
C ALA A 158 13.61 11.51 7.58
N MET A 159 14.32 10.80 6.71
CA MET A 159 13.74 10.12 5.54
C MET A 159 12.80 9.00 5.97
N VAL A 160 13.24 8.11 6.87
CA VAL A 160 12.44 7.01 7.40
C VAL A 160 11.22 7.53 8.16
N ALA A 161 11.39 8.55 9.03
CA ALA A 161 10.26 9.14 9.75
C ALA A 161 9.22 9.78 8.83
N GLY A 162 9.66 10.37 7.71
CA GLY A 162 8.76 10.92 6.69
C GLY A 162 7.98 9.82 5.95
N ASP A 163 8.65 8.74 5.62
CA ASP A 163 8.05 7.55 4.98
C ASP A 163 7.04 6.87 5.91
N ASP A 164 7.41 6.62 7.17
CA ASP A 164 6.55 6.04 8.19
C ASP A 164 5.27 6.86 8.41
N LYS A 165 5.42 8.16 8.59
CA LYS A 165 4.26 9.04 8.78
C LYS A 165 3.26 8.95 7.63
N SER A 166 3.76 8.81 6.40
CA SER A 166 2.92 8.67 5.22
C SER A 166 2.18 7.33 5.21
N HIS A 167 2.87 6.24 5.49
CA HIS A 167 2.31 4.88 5.49
C HIS A 167 1.36 4.62 6.67
N ILE A 168 1.71 5.08 7.89
CA ILE A 168 0.83 4.99 9.07
C ILE A 168 -0.49 5.73 8.80
N LYS A 169 -0.42 6.96 8.32
CA LYS A 169 -1.62 7.74 7.99
C LYS A 169 -2.50 7.06 6.94
N MET A 170 -1.88 6.38 5.97
CA MET A 170 -2.61 5.60 4.98
C MET A 170 -3.28 4.38 5.60
N ALA A 171 -2.57 3.62 6.42
CA ALA A 171 -3.12 2.46 7.11
C ALA A 171 -4.31 2.84 8.01
N GLU A 172 -4.20 3.93 8.77
CA GLU A 172 -5.28 4.46 9.61
C GLU A 172 -6.52 4.82 8.78
N ARG A 173 -6.32 5.50 7.64
CA ARG A 173 -7.43 5.87 6.74
C ARG A 173 -8.12 4.64 6.16
N LEU A 174 -7.36 3.67 5.62
CA LEU A 174 -7.92 2.44 5.07
C LEU A 174 -8.65 1.63 6.14
N PHE A 175 -8.10 1.56 7.36
CA PHE A 175 -8.75 0.90 8.48
C PHE A 175 -10.07 1.58 8.88
N HIS A 176 -10.09 2.91 8.91
CA HIS A 176 -11.31 3.69 9.16
C HIS A 176 -12.38 3.40 8.10
N ASP A 177 -12.00 3.39 6.81
CA ASP A 177 -12.91 3.10 5.70
C ASP A 177 -13.47 1.66 5.78
N VAL A 178 -12.64 0.69 6.21
CA VAL A 178 -13.10 -0.69 6.49
C VAL A 178 -14.14 -0.71 7.60
N MET A 179 -13.89 -0.01 8.71
CA MET A 179 -14.79 0.00 9.86
C MET A 179 -16.14 0.66 9.54
N LEU A 180 -16.14 1.69 8.69
CA LEU A 180 -17.38 2.33 8.21
C LEU A 180 -18.16 1.46 7.24
N SER A 181 -17.48 0.63 6.44
CA SER A 181 -18.09 -0.28 5.47
C SER A 181 -18.58 -1.61 6.08
N ALA A 182 -18.16 -1.93 7.30
CA ALA A 182 -18.61 -3.11 8.00
C ALA A 182 -20.12 -3.02 8.29
N PRO A 183 -20.94 -4.05 7.96
CA PRO A 183 -22.35 -4.05 8.30
C PRO A 183 -22.49 -3.91 9.82
N GLN A 184 -23.20 -2.86 10.26
CA GLN A 184 -23.49 -2.65 11.68
C GLN A 184 -24.33 -3.86 12.13
N GLY A 185 -23.67 -4.84 12.73
CA GLY A 185 -24.33 -5.98 13.33
C GLY A 185 -25.37 -5.48 14.31
N LYS A 186 -26.64 -5.86 14.09
CA LYS A 186 -27.74 -5.59 15.00
C LYS A 186 -27.28 -5.94 16.42
N ARG A 187 -27.06 -4.92 17.26
CA ARG A 187 -26.90 -5.09 18.68
C ARG A 187 -28.22 -5.70 19.19
N HIS A 188 -28.25 -7.01 19.35
CA HIS A 188 -29.31 -7.66 20.11
C HIS A 188 -29.16 -7.19 21.56
N VAL A 189 -29.85 -6.10 21.87
CA VAL A 189 -30.16 -5.78 23.26
C VAL A 189 -31.16 -6.83 23.74
N GLY A 190 -30.63 -7.88 24.34
CA GLY A 190 -31.44 -8.85 25.06
C GLY A 190 -32.13 -8.14 26.24
N LYS A 191 -33.38 -7.75 26.04
CA LYS A 191 -34.27 -7.45 27.15
C LYS A 191 -34.50 -8.74 27.94
N LYS A 192 -33.73 -8.95 29.03
CA LYS A 192 -34.16 -9.84 30.09
C LYS A 192 -35.43 -9.22 30.69
N LYS A 193 -36.57 -9.85 30.45
CA LYS A 193 -37.76 -9.68 31.29
C LYS A 193 -37.53 -10.43 32.59
N LEU A 194 -37.69 -9.74 33.70
CA LEU A 194 -37.92 -10.25 35.03
C LEU A 194 -39.20 -11.08 35.09
#